data_87697089f358e49040a8253236f7aa2f
#
_entry.id   87697089f358e49040a8253236f7aa2f
#
_cell.length_a   1.000
_cell.length_b   1.000
_cell.length_c   1.000
_cell.angle_alpha   90.00
_cell.angle_beta   90.00
_cell.angle_gamma   90.00
#
_symmetry.space_group_name_H-M   'P 1'
#
loop_
_entity.id
_entity.type
_entity.pdbx_description
1 polymer ?
#
loop_
_entity_poly.entity_id
_entity_poly.type
_entity_poly.pdbx_seq_one_letter_code
_entity_poly.pdbx_strand_id
1 'polypeptide(L)'
;PSNVLPEYPRPCLRRENYVTLNGTWDYAIVPVDGEIDVETLAQQAIPSCWNGQIVVPFSPEAPLSGVGRTVQPSEFLWYRRKIELPKLGDDQRLILHFEAVDWMCACFVNGKLAGTHVGGYLPFSFDITYLLGSSGAGESTASAARTESVATADSADTAELVLCVWDPSDTSSQLRGKQRLSRGDIWYTAQSGIWQSVWYEIVSAVHLESLTLKGDMFGALEVRANVQASGLAGVQTGAFKLELALKDELGQDVLLATLPMDEAGEISAEQHVDDPLLWSPESPHLYAVEATLQRDGVVVDAAHSYCAFRIVEVKKDEAGVPRVHLNGAPYFVRGVLDQGYWPDGLMTAPSDDALVYDIEAMKSAGFNTLRKHIKIESERWYYHC
;
A
#
# COMPACT_ATOMS: atom_id res chain seq x y z
N PRO A 1 4.02 -18.07 11.30
CA PRO A 1 4.14 -18.27 9.84
C PRO A 1 4.98 -17.14 9.25
N SER A 2 6.13 -17.49 8.69
CA SER A 2 7.10 -16.53 8.15
C SER A 2 6.83 -16.15 6.68
N ASN A 3 5.67 -16.52 6.12
CA ASN A 3 5.39 -16.37 4.68
C ASN A 3 3.90 -16.07 4.44
N VAL A 4 3.40 -15.00 5.06
CA VAL A 4 2.01 -14.55 4.87
C VAL A 4 2.01 -13.40 3.87
N LEU A 5 1.40 -13.60 2.69
CA LEU A 5 1.33 -12.60 1.61
C LEU A 5 2.67 -11.87 1.42
N PRO A 6 3.72 -12.61 1.01
CA PRO A 6 5.09 -12.06 0.95
C PRO A 6 5.35 -11.19 -0.27
N GLU A 7 4.40 -11.15 -1.20
CA GLU A 7 4.52 -10.43 -2.46
C GLU A 7 4.60 -8.92 -2.22
N TYR A 8 5.32 -8.21 -3.12
CA TYR A 8 5.38 -6.76 -3.07
C TYR A 8 3.99 -6.15 -3.25
N PRO A 9 3.50 -5.33 -2.29
CA PRO A 9 2.07 -4.96 -2.26
C PRO A 9 1.66 -3.95 -3.34
N ARG A 10 2.58 -3.11 -3.84
CA ARG A 10 2.33 -1.99 -4.76
C ARG A 10 2.98 -2.21 -6.13
N PRO A 11 2.41 -3.05 -7.03
CA PRO A 11 3.00 -3.38 -8.33
C PRO A 11 3.25 -2.19 -9.24
N CYS A 12 2.47 -1.11 -9.11
CA CYS A 12 2.58 0.09 -9.94
C CYS A 12 3.83 0.95 -9.63
N LEU A 13 4.53 0.72 -8.52
CA LEU A 13 5.78 1.41 -8.16
C LEU A 13 6.63 0.49 -7.27
N ARG A 14 7.23 -0.53 -7.87
CA ARG A 14 7.97 -1.58 -7.16
C ARG A 14 9.44 -1.21 -7.01
N ARG A 15 9.98 -1.40 -5.79
CA ARG A 15 11.42 -1.33 -5.47
C ARG A 15 11.93 -2.65 -4.91
N GLU A 16 13.24 -2.86 -5.00
CA GLU A 16 13.88 -4.08 -4.49
C GLU A 16 14.17 -4.01 -2.98
N ASN A 17 14.40 -2.80 -2.44
CA ASN A 17 14.76 -2.58 -1.04
C ASN A 17 13.52 -2.45 -0.14
N TYR A 18 12.80 -3.55 0.06
CA TYR A 18 11.62 -3.59 0.92
C TYR A 18 11.64 -4.80 1.86
N VAL A 19 10.88 -4.71 2.93
CA VAL A 19 10.67 -5.80 3.88
C VAL A 19 9.19 -5.87 4.23
N THR A 20 8.58 -7.06 4.06
CA THR A 20 7.22 -7.30 4.53
C THR A 20 7.19 -7.42 6.05
N LEU A 21 6.20 -6.80 6.67
CA LEU A 21 5.91 -6.91 8.09
C LEU A 21 4.65 -7.75 8.36
N ASN A 22 4.14 -8.45 7.35
CA ASN A 22 3.09 -9.45 7.54
C ASN A 22 3.58 -10.60 8.43
N GLY A 23 2.66 -11.31 9.05
CA GLY A 23 2.96 -12.41 9.96
C GLY A 23 2.62 -12.10 11.41
N THR A 24 3.38 -12.60 12.36
CA THR A 24 3.03 -12.54 13.78
C THR A 24 3.31 -11.17 14.41
N TRP A 25 2.28 -10.60 15.06
CA TRP A 25 2.33 -9.42 15.91
C TRP A 25 1.73 -9.75 17.28
N ASP A 26 2.10 -9.03 18.32
CA ASP A 26 1.34 -9.04 19.57
C ASP A 26 0.09 -8.17 19.40
N TYR A 27 -1.01 -8.53 20.10
CA TYR A 27 -2.22 -7.70 20.10
C TYR A 27 -2.79 -7.53 21.51
N ALA A 28 -3.52 -6.43 21.70
CA ALA A 28 -4.33 -6.21 22.88
C ALA A 28 -5.66 -5.55 22.48
N ILE A 29 -6.75 -5.93 23.14
CA ILE A 29 -8.06 -5.27 23.02
C ILE A 29 -8.40 -4.68 24.37
N VAL A 30 -8.54 -3.35 24.40
CA VAL A 30 -8.68 -2.57 25.63
C VAL A 30 -9.97 -1.78 25.57
N PRO A 31 -10.85 -1.88 26.58
CA PRO A 31 -12.05 -1.05 26.66
C PRO A 31 -11.72 0.44 26.65
N VAL A 32 -12.57 1.22 26.01
CA VAL A 32 -12.49 2.67 25.98
C VAL A 32 -13.85 3.29 26.24
N ASP A 33 -13.88 4.36 27.01
CA ASP A 33 -15.06 5.16 27.34
C ASP A 33 -14.95 6.56 26.72
N GLY A 34 -16.08 7.12 26.31
CA GLY A 34 -16.17 8.49 25.82
C GLY A 34 -16.18 8.60 24.30
N GLU A 35 -16.09 9.84 23.83
CA GLU A 35 -16.00 10.18 22.43
C GLU A 35 -14.56 9.96 21.92
N ILE A 36 -14.42 9.31 20.77
CA ILE A 36 -13.12 8.94 20.21
C ILE A 36 -12.91 9.70 18.90
N ASP A 37 -11.81 10.46 18.89
CA ASP A 37 -11.30 11.15 17.71
C ASP A 37 -9.81 10.83 17.50
N VAL A 38 -9.24 11.37 16.45
CA VAL A 38 -7.82 11.17 16.08
C VAL A 38 -6.87 11.65 17.18
N GLU A 39 -7.17 12.77 17.82
CA GLU A 39 -6.32 13.38 18.85
C GLU A 39 -6.33 12.52 20.12
N THR A 40 -7.52 12.06 20.52
CA THR A 40 -7.69 11.11 21.63
C THR A 40 -6.91 9.82 21.38
N LEU A 41 -7.01 9.29 20.17
CA LEU A 41 -6.30 8.06 19.78
C LEU A 41 -4.77 8.23 19.85
N ALA A 42 -4.26 9.36 19.35
CA ALA A 42 -2.85 9.68 19.34
C ALA A 42 -2.23 9.90 20.74
N GLN A 43 -3.06 10.15 21.76
CA GLN A 43 -2.64 10.40 23.14
C GLN A 43 -2.79 9.16 24.05
N GLN A 44 -3.28 8.04 23.52
CA GLN A 44 -3.47 6.83 24.30
C GLN A 44 -2.14 6.26 24.82
N ALA A 45 -2.17 5.79 26.06
CA ALA A 45 -1.04 5.08 26.64
C ALA A 45 -0.92 3.68 26.04
N ILE A 46 0.28 3.31 25.59
CA ILE A 46 0.55 1.97 25.07
C ILE A 46 0.29 0.94 26.18
N PRO A 47 -0.47 -0.15 25.89
CA PRO A 47 -0.75 -1.17 26.89
C PRO A 47 0.52 -1.82 27.45
N SER A 48 0.55 -2.01 28.77
CA SER A 48 1.64 -2.76 29.43
C SER A 48 1.46 -4.28 29.31
N CYS A 49 0.23 -4.75 29.07
CA CYS A 49 -0.11 -6.17 28.93
C CYS A 49 -0.73 -6.44 27.56
N TRP A 50 -0.39 -7.57 26.98
CA TRP A 50 -0.83 -8.01 25.65
C TRP A 50 -1.68 -9.28 25.81
N ASN A 51 -2.74 -9.41 24.99
CA ASN A 51 -3.65 -10.55 25.08
C ASN A 51 -3.11 -11.80 24.42
N GLY A 52 -2.18 -11.66 23.46
CA GLY A 52 -1.60 -12.78 22.72
C GLY A 52 -1.01 -12.34 21.39
N GLN A 53 -1.02 -13.25 20.43
CA GLN A 53 -0.50 -13.02 19.09
C GLN A 53 -1.60 -13.04 18.04
N ILE A 54 -1.43 -12.22 17.01
CA ILE A 54 -2.29 -12.12 15.84
C ILE A 54 -1.44 -12.25 14.58
N VAL A 55 -1.99 -12.88 13.55
CA VAL A 55 -1.35 -12.99 12.23
C VAL A 55 -1.84 -11.86 11.33
N VAL A 56 -1.01 -10.83 11.11
CA VAL A 56 -1.24 -9.72 10.18
C VAL A 56 -0.99 -10.22 8.74
N PRO A 57 -1.81 -9.85 7.73
CA PRO A 57 -2.83 -8.81 7.76
C PRO A 57 -4.27 -9.32 7.98
N PHE A 58 -4.48 -10.40 8.67
CA PHE A 58 -5.84 -10.86 8.93
C PHE A 58 -6.44 -10.12 10.12
N SER A 59 -7.66 -9.58 9.94
CA SER A 59 -8.39 -8.91 11.01
C SER A 59 -8.67 -9.87 12.18
N PRO A 60 -8.81 -9.39 13.44
CA PRO A 60 -9.01 -10.24 14.59
C PRO A 60 -10.26 -11.13 14.50
N GLU A 61 -11.25 -10.77 13.69
CA GLU A 61 -12.46 -11.56 13.43
C GLU A 61 -12.22 -12.75 12.48
N ALA A 62 -11.18 -12.65 11.64
CA ALA A 62 -10.87 -13.69 10.66
C ALA A 62 -10.24 -14.94 11.32
N PRO A 63 -10.65 -16.15 10.96
CA PRO A 63 -10.02 -17.38 11.45
C PRO A 63 -8.49 -17.41 11.27
N LEU A 64 -8.00 -16.93 10.12
CA LEU A 64 -6.55 -16.90 9.81
C LEU A 64 -5.73 -15.98 10.71
N SER A 65 -6.38 -15.03 11.40
CA SER A 65 -5.69 -14.19 12.39
C SER A 65 -5.21 -14.97 13.62
N GLY A 66 -5.89 -16.07 13.95
CA GLY A 66 -5.68 -16.83 15.18
C GLY A 66 -6.38 -16.24 16.41
N VAL A 67 -7.13 -15.14 16.28
CA VAL A 67 -7.83 -14.47 17.40
C VAL A 67 -9.30 -14.87 17.46
N GLY A 68 -10.04 -14.76 16.36
CA GLY A 68 -11.44 -15.18 16.26
C GLY A 68 -12.41 -14.36 17.11
N ARG A 69 -12.13 -13.05 17.33
CA ARG A 69 -12.94 -12.16 18.18
C ARG A 69 -13.34 -10.90 17.44
N THR A 70 -14.63 -10.53 17.50
CA THR A 70 -15.13 -9.26 17.00
C THR A 70 -14.77 -8.13 17.96
N VAL A 71 -14.08 -7.12 17.48
CA VAL A 71 -13.79 -5.88 18.18
C VAL A 71 -15.05 -5.04 18.26
N GLN A 72 -15.31 -4.42 19.42
CA GLN A 72 -16.49 -3.60 19.64
C GLN A 72 -16.16 -2.10 19.50
N PRO A 73 -17.14 -1.26 19.13
CA PRO A 73 -16.94 0.21 19.05
C PRO A 73 -16.47 0.86 20.36
N SER A 74 -16.64 0.18 21.50
CA SER A 74 -16.15 0.59 22.83
C SER A 74 -14.78 0.00 23.17
N GLU A 75 -13.98 -0.38 22.16
CA GLU A 75 -12.68 -1.00 22.38
C GLU A 75 -11.65 -0.42 21.41
N PHE A 76 -10.42 -0.28 21.92
CA PHE A 76 -9.23 -0.09 21.08
C PHE A 76 -8.59 -1.44 20.76
N LEU A 77 -8.19 -1.63 19.51
CA LEU A 77 -7.36 -2.73 19.06
C LEU A 77 -5.92 -2.24 18.92
N TRP A 78 -5.03 -2.85 19.66
CA TRP A 78 -3.62 -2.54 19.65
C TRP A 78 -2.83 -3.66 18.98
N TYR A 79 -1.81 -3.25 18.22
CA TYR A 79 -0.82 -4.13 17.62
C TYR A 79 0.57 -3.71 18.06
N ARG A 80 1.48 -4.69 18.22
CA ARG A 80 2.88 -4.44 18.49
C ARG A 80 3.78 -5.40 17.76
N ARG A 81 4.86 -4.88 17.17
CA ARG A 81 5.92 -5.69 16.57
C ARG A 81 7.28 -5.06 16.78
N LYS A 82 8.27 -5.88 17.12
CA LYS A 82 9.67 -5.51 17.09
C LYS A 82 10.22 -5.81 15.71
N ILE A 83 10.90 -4.85 15.09
CA ILE A 83 11.51 -4.99 13.77
C ILE A 83 13.02 -4.81 13.86
N GLU A 84 13.77 -5.52 13.04
CA GLU A 84 15.17 -5.29 12.81
C GLU A 84 15.33 -4.11 11.86
N LEU A 85 16.25 -3.21 12.18
CA LEU A 85 16.49 -2.01 11.38
C LEU A 85 17.64 -2.22 10.42
N PRO A 86 17.50 -1.84 9.15
CA PRO A 86 18.61 -1.75 8.24
C PRO A 86 19.53 -0.60 8.64
N LYS A 87 20.82 -0.70 8.27
CA LYS A 87 21.72 0.46 8.36
C LYS A 87 21.35 1.44 7.26
N LEU A 88 20.92 2.63 7.64
CA LEU A 88 20.57 3.70 6.71
C LEU A 88 21.78 4.62 6.46
N GLY A 89 21.96 5.03 5.21
CA GLY A 89 22.83 6.15 4.86
C GLY A 89 22.18 7.49 5.21
N ASP A 90 22.97 8.57 5.23
CA ASP A 90 22.50 9.91 5.62
C ASP A 90 21.41 10.46 4.68
N ASP A 91 21.43 10.04 3.42
CA ASP A 91 20.47 10.40 2.37
C ASP A 91 19.34 9.38 2.17
N GLN A 92 19.24 8.37 3.03
CA GLN A 92 18.20 7.35 2.97
C GLN A 92 17.07 7.63 3.96
N ARG A 93 15.88 7.15 3.60
CA ARG A 93 14.66 7.21 4.41
C ARG A 93 14.05 5.82 4.52
N LEU A 94 13.46 5.54 5.67
CA LEU A 94 12.68 4.35 5.91
C LEU A 94 11.20 4.74 5.96
N ILE A 95 10.47 4.31 4.93
CA ILE A 95 9.04 4.60 4.78
C ILE A 95 8.25 3.37 5.17
N LEU A 96 7.42 3.52 6.21
CA LEU A 96 6.52 2.47 6.70
C LEU A 96 5.17 2.63 6.00
N HIS A 97 4.69 1.54 5.38
CA HIS A 97 3.45 1.50 4.61
C HIS A 97 2.43 0.59 5.26
N PHE A 98 1.17 1.01 5.22
CA PHE A 98 -0.02 0.23 5.50
C PHE A 98 -0.93 0.29 4.27
N GLU A 99 -1.29 -0.85 3.71
CA GLU A 99 -2.17 -0.87 2.54
C GLU A 99 -3.64 -0.62 2.91
N ALA A 100 -4.08 -1.08 4.09
CA ALA A 100 -5.36 -0.70 4.67
C ALA A 100 -5.46 -1.05 6.16
N VAL A 101 -6.03 -0.14 6.93
CA VAL A 101 -6.37 -0.32 8.36
C VAL A 101 -7.77 0.24 8.61
N ASP A 102 -8.71 -0.59 9.03
CA ASP A 102 -10.08 -0.17 9.33
C ASP A 102 -10.23 0.15 10.82
N TRP A 103 -10.54 1.34 11.24
CA TRP A 103 -10.91 2.52 10.45
C TRP A 103 -10.00 3.72 10.75
N MET A 104 -9.76 4.07 12.01
CA MET A 104 -8.92 5.17 12.48
C MET A 104 -7.71 4.59 13.21
N CYS A 105 -6.52 5.08 12.96
CA CYS A 105 -5.34 4.58 13.67
C CYS A 105 -4.33 5.67 14.03
N ALA A 106 -3.54 5.37 15.07
CA ALA A 106 -2.33 6.10 15.45
C ALA A 106 -1.15 5.13 15.49
N CYS A 107 -0.07 5.45 14.78
CA CYS A 107 1.14 4.66 14.71
C CYS A 107 2.24 5.27 15.58
N PHE A 108 2.91 4.43 16.36
CA PHE A 108 4.01 4.82 17.22
C PHE A 108 5.25 4.00 16.89
N VAL A 109 6.40 4.65 16.92
CA VAL A 109 7.71 4.03 16.77
C VAL A 109 8.56 4.37 17.99
N ASN A 110 9.07 3.37 18.69
CA ASN A 110 9.81 3.55 19.94
C ASN A 110 9.07 4.45 20.96
N GLY A 111 7.75 4.28 21.05
CA GLY A 111 6.87 5.04 21.95
C GLY A 111 6.57 6.48 21.51
N LYS A 112 7.06 6.94 20.35
CA LYS A 112 6.80 8.27 19.80
C LYS A 112 5.81 8.17 18.64
N LEU A 113 4.87 9.11 18.57
CA LEU A 113 3.89 9.18 17.49
C LEU A 113 4.58 9.41 16.13
N ALA A 114 4.37 8.50 15.19
CA ALA A 114 4.79 8.63 13.79
C ALA A 114 3.74 9.38 12.97
N GLY A 115 2.47 9.11 13.22
CA GLY A 115 1.36 9.76 12.56
C GLY A 115 0.03 9.06 12.83
N THR A 116 -1.01 9.61 12.23
CA THR A 116 -2.39 9.11 12.33
C THR A 116 -3.01 8.97 10.95
N HIS A 117 -4.03 8.11 10.83
CA HIS A 117 -4.78 7.95 9.59
C HIS A 117 -6.26 7.69 9.90
N VAL A 118 -7.12 8.11 8.97
CA VAL A 118 -8.57 7.91 9.01
C VAL A 118 -9.04 7.40 7.65
N GLY A 119 -9.70 6.25 7.63
CA GLY A 119 -10.23 5.62 6.43
C GLY A 119 -9.76 4.17 6.30
N GLY A 120 -10.71 3.24 6.07
CA GLY A 120 -10.45 1.80 6.16
C GLY A 120 -10.00 1.12 4.86
N TYR A 121 -9.85 1.85 3.71
CA TYR A 121 -9.76 1.21 2.39
C TYR A 121 -8.60 1.67 1.53
N LEU A 122 -7.87 2.70 1.92
CA LEU A 122 -6.80 3.28 1.10
C LEU A 122 -5.45 3.14 1.80
N PRO A 123 -4.36 2.99 1.04
CA PRO A 123 -3.02 2.94 1.59
C PRO A 123 -2.58 4.29 2.16
N PHE A 124 -1.69 4.22 3.14
CA PHE A 124 -1.02 5.37 3.73
C PHE A 124 0.38 4.99 4.20
N SER A 125 1.23 5.99 4.42
CA SER A 125 2.61 5.75 4.83
C SER A 125 3.13 6.82 5.78
N PHE A 126 4.20 6.48 6.52
CA PHE A 126 4.92 7.39 7.40
C PHE A 126 6.42 7.29 7.15
N ASP A 127 7.10 8.42 6.97
CA ASP A 127 8.55 8.47 7.09
C ASP A 127 8.91 8.35 8.58
N ILE A 128 9.45 7.21 8.96
CA ILE A 128 9.80 6.92 10.36
C ILE A 128 11.29 7.13 10.65
N THR A 129 12.07 7.56 9.67
CA THR A 129 13.53 7.70 9.76
C THR A 129 13.98 8.50 10.99
N TYR A 130 13.31 9.63 11.26
CA TYR A 130 13.64 10.51 12.37
C TYR A 130 13.29 9.93 13.77
N LEU A 131 12.49 8.87 13.81
CA LEU A 131 12.13 8.16 15.04
C LEU A 131 13.07 6.98 15.38
N LEU A 132 13.97 6.64 14.45
CA LEU A 132 14.91 5.52 14.58
C LEU A 132 16.21 5.91 15.28
N GLY A 133 16.43 7.22 15.55
CA GLY A 133 17.64 7.72 16.20
C GLY A 133 17.89 7.07 17.56
N SER A 134 19.14 6.71 17.81
CA SER A 134 19.72 5.98 18.93
C SER A 134 18.87 5.96 20.22
N SER A 135 18.46 4.78 20.60
CA SER A 135 17.99 4.47 21.96
C SER A 135 19.10 4.84 22.96
N GLY A 136 18.93 5.99 23.63
CA GLY A 136 19.78 6.35 24.75
C GLY A 136 20.47 7.71 24.70
N ALA A 137 19.70 8.80 24.62
CA ALA A 137 20.11 10.09 25.18
C ALA A 137 18.90 10.75 25.82
N GLY A 138 18.47 10.19 26.96
CA GLY A 138 17.75 11.00 27.93
C GLY A 138 18.67 12.13 28.32
N GLU A 139 18.21 13.38 28.20
CA GLU A 139 18.87 14.52 28.84
C GLU A 139 18.99 14.24 30.35
N SER A 140 20.12 13.76 30.76
CA SER A 140 20.54 13.76 32.15
C SER A 140 21.76 14.65 32.27
N THR A 141 21.53 15.88 32.71
CA THR A 141 22.58 16.71 33.31
C THR A 141 23.05 16.05 34.62
N ALA A 142 24.06 15.21 34.55
CA ALA A 142 24.94 14.96 35.72
C ALA A 142 26.22 14.28 35.25
N SER A 143 27.33 14.97 35.44
CA SER A 143 28.70 14.50 35.37
C SER A 143 28.92 13.29 36.28
N ALA A 144 29.39 12.15 35.76
CA ALA A 144 30.35 11.26 36.46
C ALA A 144 30.88 10.15 35.54
N ALA A 145 32.21 10.07 35.46
CA ALA A 145 33.07 8.93 35.25
C ALA A 145 32.78 7.91 34.12
N ARG A 146 33.54 7.99 33.06
CA ARG A 146 33.77 6.93 32.07
C ARG A 146 34.29 5.66 32.71
N THR A 147 33.53 4.59 32.63
CA THR A 147 34.06 3.22 32.67
C THR A 147 33.89 2.65 31.26
N GLU A 148 35.03 2.29 30.65
CA GLU A 148 35.05 1.60 29.35
C GLU A 148 34.43 0.21 29.53
N SER A 149 33.21 0.03 29.02
CA SER A 149 32.65 -1.29 28.81
C SER A 149 32.93 -1.73 27.37
N VAL A 150 33.64 -2.86 27.28
CA VAL A 150 33.97 -3.60 26.07
C VAL A 150 32.66 -3.79 25.27
N ALA A 151 32.63 -3.26 24.05
CA ALA A 151 31.56 -3.47 23.08
C ALA A 151 31.53 -4.97 22.74
N THR A 152 30.50 -5.65 23.21
CA THR A 152 30.12 -6.97 22.72
C THR A 152 29.44 -6.81 21.34
N ALA A 153 29.86 -7.67 20.41
CA ALA A 153 29.50 -7.69 19.01
C ALA A 153 27.98 -7.69 18.77
N ASP A 154 27.57 -6.97 17.70
CA ASP A 154 26.36 -7.11 16.89
C ASP A 154 25.03 -7.36 17.65
N SER A 155 24.51 -6.37 18.35
CA SER A 155 23.06 -6.24 18.49
C SER A 155 22.54 -5.49 17.25
N ALA A 156 21.81 -6.15 16.37
CA ALA A 156 21.07 -5.47 15.31
C ALA A 156 20.23 -4.35 15.94
N ASP A 157 20.33 -3.13 15.41
CA ASP A 157 19.46 -2.04 15.83
C ASP A 157 18.01 -2.45 15.60
N THR A 158 17.14 -2.29 16.59
CA THR A 158 15.74 -2.69 16.51
C THR A 158 14.84 -1.52 16.85
N ALA A 159 13.63 -1.46 16.26
CA ALA A 159 12.58 -0.55 16.66
C ALA A 159 11.33 -1.32 17.07
N GLU A 160 10.56 -0.73 17.97
CA GLU A 160 9.23 -1.20 18.33
C GLU A 160 8.19 -0.39 17.57
N LEU A 161 7.38 -1.08 16.76
CA LEU A 161 6.21 -0.53 16.09
C LEU A 161 4.99 -0.86 16.93
N VAL A 162 4.15 0.16 17.21
CA VAL A 162 2.87 0.00 17.89
C VAL A 162 1.80 0.73 17.09
N LEU A 163 0.65 0.09 16.87
CA LEU A 163 -0.50 0.68 16.21
C LEU A 163 -1.69 0.59 17.15
N CYS A 164 -2.36 1.73 17.41
CA CYS A 164 -3.65 1.80 18.04
C CYS A 164 -4.71 1.99 16.99
N VAL A 165 -5.77 1.20 17.03
CA VAL A 165 -6.87 1.26 16.05
C VAL A 165 -8.19 1.37 16.79
N TRP A 166 -9.08 2.21 16.25
CA TRP A 166 -10.48 2.26 16.62
C TRP A 166 -11.37 2.16 15.40
N ASP A 167 -12.39 1.31 15.50
CA ASP A 167 -13.40 1.13 14.46
C ASP A 167 -14.81 1.20 15.07
N PRO A 168 -15.64 2.18 14.67
CA PRO A 168 -17.03 2.26 15.10
C PRO A 168 -17.92 1.19 14.45
N SER A 169 -17.40 0.41 13.53
CA SER A 169 -18.10 -0.65 12.79
C SER A 169 -19.40 -0.12 12.13
N ASP A 170 -20.58 -0.60 12.51
CA ASP A 170 -21.86 -0.16 11.97
C ASP A 170 -22.61 0.88 12.85
N THR A 171 -21.94 1.44 13.86
CA THR A 171 -22.53 2.45 14.76
C THR A 171 -22.33 3.90 14.30
N SER A 172 -21.60 4.14 13.20
CA SER A 172 -21.33 5.46 12.64
C SER A 172 -21.54 5.50 11.13
N SER A 173 -21.24 6.63 10.48
CA SER A 173 -21.50 6.89 9.06
C SER A 173 -20.31 6.62 8.13
N GLN A 174 -19.16 6.14 8.65
CA GLN A 174 -17.97 5.83 7.85
C GLN A 174 -18.24 4.71 6.82
N LEU A 175 -17.37 4.63 5.82
CA LEU A 175 -17.40 3.52 4.86
C LEU A 175 -17.08 2.21 5.56
N ARG A 176 -17.96 1.21 5.42
CA ARG A 176 -17.83 -0.12 6.05
C ARG A 176 -18.27 -1.26 5.15
N GLY A 177 -18.64 -0.98 3.91
CA GLY A 177 -19.21 -1.99 3.01
C GLY A 177 -20.50 -2.59 3.58
N LYS A 178 -20.65 -3.91 3.54
CA LYS A 178 -21.78 -4.66 4.11
C LYS A 178 -21.47 -5.25 5.48
N GLN A 179 -20.58 -4.68 6.23
CA GLN A 179 -20.18 -5.18 7.54
C GLN A 179 -21.16 -4.75 8.62
N ARG A 180 -21.50 -5.68 9.54
CA ARG A 180 -22.32 -5.41 10.72
C ARG A 180 -21.89 -6.26 11.91
N LEU A 181 -21.97 -5.69 13.11
CA LEU A 181 -21.78 -6.41 14.38
C LEU A 181 -22.79 -7.55 14.52
N SER A 182 -24.05 -7.29 14.14
CA SER A 182 -25.07 -8.33 14.02
C SER A 182 -25.19 -8.78 12.57
N ARG A 183 -24.33 -9.73 12.19
CA ARG A 183 -24.33 -10.30 10.83
C ARG A 183 -25.56 -11.17 10.58
N GLY A 184 -25.92 -11.30 9.31
CA GLY A 184 -27.01 -12.16 8.83
C GLY A 184 -27.59 -11.61 7.54
N ASP A 185 -28.40 -12.40 6.85
CA ASP A 185 -28.95 -12.09 5.54
C ASP A 185 -27.86 -11.65 4.55
N ILE A 186 -27.89 -10.38 4.11
CA ILE A 186 -26.92 -9.80 3.17
C ILE A 186 -25.70 -9.19 3.86
N TRP A 187 -25.61 -9.23 5.19
CA TRP A 187 -24.56 -8.55 5.97
C TRP A 187 -23.45 -9.51 6.37
N TYR A 188 -22.22 -9.05 6.17
CA TYR A 188 -21.00 -9.76 6.53
C TYR A 188 -20.59 -9.48 7.99
N THR A 189 -19.70 -10.30 8.50
CA THR A 189 -19.03 -10.09 9.79
C THR A 189 -18.35 -8.72 9.77
N ALA A 190 -18.56 -7.91 10.81
CA ALA A 190 -17.76 -6.72 11.05
C ALA A 190 -16.31 -7.13 11.24
N GLN A 191 -15.38 -6.34 10.73
CA GLN A 191 -13.96 -6.55 10.94
C GLN A 191 -13.26 -5.21 11.14
N SER A 192 -12.17 -5.22 11.89
CA SER A 192 -11.46 -4.04 12.31
C SER A 192 -9.95 -4.23 12.18
N GLY A 193 -9.21 -3.13 12.14
CA GLY A 193 -7.76 -3.15 12.19
C GLY A 193 -7.09 -3.40 10.84
N ILE A 194 -5.89 -3.93 10.91
CA ILE A 194 -5.07 -4.21 9.73
C ILE A 194 -5.71 -5.35 8.93
N TRP A 195 -6.04 -5.10 7.65
CA TRP A 195 -6.60 -6.12 6.75
C TRP A 195 -5.93 -6.20 5.38
N GLN A 196 -4.92 -5.34 5.12
CA GLN A 196 -4.00 -5.47 3.98
C GLN A 196 -2.55 -5.35 4.47
N SER A 197 -1.59 -5.64 3.60
CA SER A 197 -0.17 -5.77 3.95
C SER A 197 0.40 -4.57 4.70
N VAL A 198 1.31 -4.86 5.62
CA VAL A 198 2.19 -3.89 6.27
C VAL A 198 3.62 -4.18 5.85
N TRP A 199 4.36 -3.15 5.47
CA TRP A 199 5.70 -3.30 4.94
C TRP A 199 6.48 -1.99 5.05
N TYR A 200 7.79 -2.03 4.90
CA TYR A 200 8.58 -0.82 4.73
C TYR A 200 9.51 -0.93 3.53
N GLU A 201 9.90 0.20 3.00
CA GLU A 201 10.94 0.31 1.99
C GLU A 201 12.00 1.34 2.40
N ILE A 202 13.23 1.16 1.86
CA ILE A 202 14.31 2.11 2.00
C ILE A 202 14.41 2.87 0.69
N VAL A 203 14.23 4.18 0.76
CA VAL A 203 14.30 5.08 -0.38
C VAL A 203 15.36 6.15 -0.18
N SER A 204 15.78 6.81 -1.24
CA SER A 204 16.58 8.04 -1.13
C SER A 204 15.74 9.17 -0.51
N ALA A 205 16.39 10.14 0.09
CA ALA A 205 15.73 11.36 0.56
C ALA A 205 15.00 12.11 -0.57
N VAL A 206 15.45 11.92 -1.81
CA VAL A 206 14.73 12.31 -3.03
C VAL A 206 14.34 11.05 -3.78
N HIS A 207 13.05 10.81 -3.91
CA HIS A 207 12.54 9.59 -4.53
C HIS A 207 11.20 9.83 -5.24
N LEU A 208 10.84 8.91 -6.12
CA LEU A 208 9.52 8.86 -6.74
C LEU A 208 8.47 8.50 -5.68
N GLU A 209 7.55 9.40 -5.39
CA GLU A 209 6.42 9.14 -4.51
C GLU A 209 5.29 8.42 -5.25
N SER A 210 5.07 8.82 -6.51
CA SER A 210 4.06 8.22 -7.37
C SER A 210 4.49 8.23 -8.83
N LEU A 211 3.97 7.26 -9.59
CA LEU A 211 4.11 7.15 -11.04
C LEU A 211 2.78 6.70 -11.64
N THR A 212 2.21 7.51 -12.51
CA THR A 212 0.98 7.19 -13.24
C THR A 212 1.29 7.15 -14.73
N LEU A 213 0.95 6.03 -15.35
CA LEU A 213 1.16 5.76 -16.77
C LEU A 213 -0.18 5.40 -17.40
N LYS A 214 -0.59 6.13 -18.43
CA LYS A 214 -1.87 5.91 -19.10
C LYS A 214 -1.67 5.90 -20.62
N GLY A 215 -1.69 4.71 -21.19
CA GLY A 215 -1.61 4.50 -22.64
C GLY A 215 -2.99 4.50 -23.29
N ASP A 216 -3.11 5.12 -24.45
CA ASP A 216 -4.31 5.06 -25.28
C ASP A 216 -4.14 4.10 -26.48
N MET A 217 -5.22 3.83 -27.20
CA MET A 217 -5.20 2.92 -28.35
C MET A 217 -4.44 3.45 -29.58
N PHE A 218 -4.06 4.73 -29.57
CA PHE A 218 -3.33 5.37 -30.66
C PHE A 218 -1.83 5.48 -30.36
N GLY A 219 -1.39 4.98 -29.21
CA GLY A 219 0.00 4.98 -28.78
C GLY A 219 0.42 6.18 -27.95
N ALA A 220 -0.49 7.12 -27.65
CA ALA A 220 -0.18 8.18 -26.72
C ALA A 220 -0.05 7.61 -25.31
N LEU A 221 1.04 7.97 -24.61
CA LEU A 221 1.34 7.61 -23.24
C LEU A 221 1.46 8.86 -22.39
N GLU A 222 0.45 9.12 -21.57
CA GLU A 222 0.50 10.14 -20.53
C GLU A 222 1.35 9.63 -19.36
N VAL A 223 2.38 10.40 -18.98
CA VAL A 223 3.28 10.13 -17.85
C VAL A 223 3.11 11.22 -16.82
N ARG A 224 2.78 10.86 -15.59
CA ARG A 224 2.79 11.75 -14.43
C ARG A 224 3.56 11.10 -13.30
N ALA A 225 4.47 11.85 -12.68
CA ALA A 225 5.18 11.39 -11.49
C ALA A 225 5.34 12.53 -10.51
N ASN A 226 5.26 12.21 -9.22
CA ASN A 226 5.59 13.12 -8.13
C ASN A 226 6.90 12.67 -7.49
N VAL A 227 7.76 13.63 -7.20
CA VAL A 227 9.04 13.40 -6.54
C VAL A 227 9.00 14.02 -5.16
N GLN A 228 9.17 13.18 -4.15
CA GLN A 228 9.30 13.62 -2.77
C GLN A 228 10.75 14.01 -2.48
N ALA A 229 10.96 15.18 -1.89
CA ALA A 229 12.27 15.69 -1.49
C ALA A 229 12.25 16.08 -0.01
N SER A 230 12.29 15.07 0.88
CA SER A 230 12.22 15.29 2.33
C SER A 230 13.52 15.86 2.88
N GLY A 231 13.42 17.02 3.55
CA GLY A 231 14.53 17.59 4.34
C GLY A 231 15.64 18.29 3.56
N LEU A 232 15.45 18.54 2.27
CA LEU A 232 16.41 19.25 1.42
C LEU A 232 15.98 20.68 1.17
N ALA A 233 16.09 21.55 2.17
CA ALA A 233 15.93 22.99 1.99
C ALA A 233 16.99 23.48 0.98
N GLY A 234 16.54 24.01 -0.18
CA GLY A 234 17.42 24.60 -1.20
C GLY A 234 17.86 23.67 -2.33
N VAL A 235 17.27 22.49 -2.49
CA VAL A 235 17.51 21.65 -3.68
C VAL A 235 16.96 22.36 -4.91
N GLN A 236 17.82 22.60 -5.89
CA GLN A 236 17.39 23.10 -7.20
C GLN A 236 16.67 21.94 -7.92
N THR A 237 15.35 22.04 -8.05
CA THR A 237 14.48 21.03 -8.67
C THR A 237 14.80 20.80 -10.14
N GLY A 238 15.28 21.81 -10.87
CA GLY A 238 15.64 21.71 -12.29
C GLY A 238 16.82 20.80 -12.65
N ALA A 239 17.51 20.21 -11.64
CA ALA A 239 18.60 19.24 -11.86
C ALA A 239 18.11 17.78 -11.99
N PHE A 240 16.84 17.50 -11.67
CA PHE A 240 16.30 16.13 -11.71
C PHE A 240 15.64 15.81 -13.05
N LYS A 241 15.81 14.56 -13.47
CA LYS A 241 15.19 14.00 -14.68
C LYS A 241 14.73 12.59 -14.39
N LEU A 242 13.59 12.21 -14.96
CA LEU A 242 13.11 10.83 -15.00
C LEU A 242 13.51 10.21 -16.33
N GLU A 243 14.32 9.17 -16.30
CA GLU A 243 14.50 8.25 -17.42
C GLU A 243 13.44 7.18 -17.34
N LEU A 244 12.72 6.98 -18.43
CA LEU A 244 11.66 6.00 -18.56
C LEU A 244 11.99 5.06 -19.71
N ALA A 245 12.04 3.76 -19.44
CA ALA A 245 12.15 2.72 -20.45
C ALA A 245 10.91 1.83 -20.41
N LEU A 246 10.22 1.70 -21.54
CA LEU A 246 9.15 0.73 -21.73
C LEU A 246 9.68 -0.47 -22.48
N LYS A 247 9.36 -1.66 -22.00
CA LYS A 247 9.77 -2.94 -22.59
C LYS A 247 8.54 -3.78 -22.95
N ASP A 248 8.61 -4.40 -24.12
CA ASP A 248 7.62 -5.39 -24.56
C ASP A 248 7.78 -6.73 -23.80
N GLU A 249 6.96 -7.72 -24.15
CA GLU A 249 6.96 -9.07 -23.56
C GLU A 249 8.28 -9.82 -23.83
N LEU A 250 9.06 -9.41 -24.84
CA LEU A 250 10.38 -9.98 -25.16
C LEU A 250 11.52 -9.24 -24.44
N GLY A 251 11.19 -8.20 -23.64
CA GLY A 251 12.16 -7.37 -22.94
C GLY A 251 12.88 -6.36 -23.83
N GLN A 252 12.35 -6.07 -25.04
CA GLN A 252 12.92 -5.09 -25.95
C GLN A 252 12.38 -3.70 -25.64
N ASP A 253 13.26 -2.70 -25.67
CA ASP A 253 12.86 -1.32 -25.47
C ASP A 253 12.00 -0.82 -26.63
N VAL A 254 10.76 -0.45 -26.35
CA VAL A 254 9.82 0.15 -27.32
C VAL A 254 9.72 1.66 -27.16
N LEU A 255 10.13 2.18 -26.00
CA LEU A 255 10.25 3.60 -25.74
C LEU A 255 11.39 3.86 -24.76
N LEU A 256 12.21 4.87 -25.08
CA LEU A 256 13.18 5.46 -24.15
C LEU A 256 12.93 6.98 -24.10
N ALA A 257 12.64 7.50 -22.91
CA ALA A 257 12.35 8.91 -22.73
C ALA A 257 13.12 9.50 -21.55
N THR A 258 13.50 10.77 -21.65
CA THR A 258 14.09 11.55 -20.56
C THR A 258 13.20 12.75 -20.31
N LEU A 259 12.57 12.79 -19.14
CA LEU A 259 11.55 13.76 -18.78
C LEU A 259 12.07 14.69 -17.69
N PRO A 260 12.02 16.02 -17.89
CA PRO A 260 12.46 16.98 -16.88
C PRO A 260 11.43 17.06 -15.75
N MET A 261 11.91 17.28 -14.52
CA MET A 261 11.10 17.62 -13.36
C MET A 261 10.91 19.15 -13.31
N ASP A 262 9.73 19.60 -12.95
CA ASP A 262 9.45 21.02 -12.76
C ASP A 262 9.88 21.54 -11.37
N GLU A 263 9.63 22.82 -11.08
CA GLU A 263 9.97 23.45 -9.80
C GLU A 263 9.12 22.95 -8.63
N ALA A 264 7.95 22.39 -8.88
CA ALA A 264 7.06 21.82 -7.88
C ALA A 264 7.41 20.37 -7.48
N GLY A 265 8.36 19.74 -8.19
CA GLY A 265 8.69 18.33 -8.01
C GLY A 265 7.81 17.38 -8.84
N GLU A 266 7.08 17.93 -9.81
CA GLU A 266 6.20 17.16 -10.68
C GLU A 266 6.85 16.90 -12.04
N ILE A 267 6.53 15.74 -12.60
CA ILE A 267 6.88 15.36 -13.97
C ILE A 267 5.56 15.08 -14.69
N SER A 268 5.29 15.82 -15.75
CA SER A 268 4.12 15.64 -16.60
C SER A 268 4.54 15.73 -18.06
N ALA A 269 4.32 14.64 -18.80
CA ALA A 269 4.70 14.55 -20.21
C ALA A 269 3.76 13.62 -20.98
N GLU A 270 3.70 13.81 -22.29
CA GLU A 270 3.10 12.85 -23.22
C GLU A 270 4.21 12.28 -24.10
N GLN A 271 4.22 10.97 -24.24
CA GLN A 271 5.13 10.21 -25.09
C GLN A 271 4.32 9.43 -26.14
N HIS A 272 4.98 8.80 -27.08
CA HIS A 272 4.31 8.02 -28.11
C HIS A 272 5.03 6.69 -28.36
N VAL A 273 4.25 5.62 -28.45
CA VAL A 273 4.69 4.28 -28.85
C VAL A 273 4.02 3.93 -30.16
N ASP A 274 4.81 3.61 -31.19
CA ASP A 274 4.30 3.25 -32.49
C ASP A 274 3.66 1.84 -32.44
N ASP A 275 2.45 1.71 -33.00
CA ASP A 275 1.70 0.44 -33.12
C ASP A 275 1.69 -0.42 -31.84
N PRO A 276 1.21 0.10 -30.69
CA PRO A 276 1.25 -0.65 -29.45
C PRO A 276 0.31 -1.86 -29.47
N LEU A 277 0.74 -2.94 -28.81
CA LEU A 277 -0.14 -4.06 -28.51
C LEU A 277 -1.21 -3.63 -27.53
N LEU A 278 -2.47 -3.66 -27.97
CA LEU A 278 -3.58 -3.20 -27.17
C LEU A 278 -3.98 -4.23 -26.12
N TRP A 279 -4.28 -3.73 -24.92
CA TRP A 279 -4.82 -4.56 -23.85
C TRP A 279 -6.31 -4.85 -24.08
N SER A 280 -6.70 -6.09 -23.87
CA SER A 280 -8.08 -6.52 -23.69
C SER A 280 -8.14 -7.70 -22.71
N PRO A 281 -9.30 -8.06 -22.14
CA PRO A 281 -9.43 -9.26 -21.31
C PRO A 281 -9.03 -10.56 -22.02
N GLU A 282 -9.16 -10.60 -23.34
CA GLU A 282 -8.76 -11.73 -24.19
C GLU A 282 -7.27 -11.74 -24.48
N SER A 283 -6.62 -10.56 -24.45
CA SER A 283 -5.21 -10.35 -24.76
C SER A 283 -4.64 -9.27 -23.84
N PRO A 284 -4.34 -9.59 -22.56
CA PRO A 284 -3.98 -8.61 -21.54
C PRO A 284 -2.50 -8.20 -21.61
N HIS A 285 -2.10 -7.57 -22.72
CA HIS A 285 -0.73 -7.10 -22.92
C HIS A 285 -0.35 -6.00 -21.92
N LEU A 286 0.73 -6.23 -21.17
CA LEU A 286 1.35 -5.27 -20.29
C LEU A 286 2.78 -4.99 -20.75
N TYR A 287 3.15 -3.72 -20.74
CA TYR A 287 4.52 -3.27 -20.93
C TYR A 287 5.19 -3.12 -19.59
N ALA A 288 6.37 -3.73 -19.42
CA ALA A 288 7.20 -3.49 -18.26
C ALA A 288 7.83 -2.10 -18.33
N VAL A 289 7.89 -1.41 -17.19
CA VAL A 289 8.42 -0.05 -17.12
C VAL A 289 9.54 0.02 -16.11
N GLU A 290 10.69 0.54 -16.52
CA GLU A 290 11.80 0.93 -15.66
C GLU A 290 11.81 2.46 -15.57
N ALA A 291 11.69 2.98 -14.34
CA ALA A 291 11.67 4.40 -14.05
C ALA A 291 12.87 4.75 -13.16
N THR A 292 13.77 5.58 -13.67
CA THR A 292 15.02 5.94 -12.98
C THR A 292 15.09 7.45 -12.80
N LEU A 293 15.02 7.90 -11.55
CA LEU A 293 15.21 9.31 -11.21
C LEU A 293 16.70 9.61 -11.10
N GLN A 294 17.16 10.61 -11.87
CA GLN A 294 18.55 11.02 -11.88
C GLN A 294 18.71 12.48 -11.48
N ARG A 295 19.83 12.79 -10.84
CA ARG A 295 20.33 14.14 -10.60
C ARG A 295 21.73 14.25 -11.16
N ASP A 296 21.97 15.18 -12.09
CA ASP A 296 23.29 15.44 -12.71
C ASP A 296 23.93 14.16 -13.28
N GLY A 297 23.12 13.24 -13.83
CA GLY A 297 23.55 11.94 -14.37
C GLY A 297 23.81 10.83 -13.32
N VAL A 298 23.55 11.11 -12.06
CA VAL A 298 23.65 10.11 -10.97
C VAL A 298 22.24 9.61 -10.61
N VAL A 299 22.07 8.28 -10.58
CA VAL A 299 20.81 7.67 -10.17
C VAL A 299 20.59 7.91 -8.68
N VAL A 300 19.43 8.48 -8.33
CA VAL A 300 19.03 8.74 -6.95
C VAL A 300 17.89 7.83 -6.49
N ASP A 301 17.03 7.38 -7.41
CA ASP A 301 15.97 6.42 -7.14
C ASP A 301 15.67 5.60 -8.39
N ALA A 302 15.21 4.36 -8.23
CA ALA A 302 14.79 3.50 -9.33
C ALA A 302 13.59 2.67 -8.90
N ALA A 303 12.61 2.55 -9.78
CA ALA A 303 11.42 1.76 -9.57
C ALA A 303 11.01 1.03 -10.84
N HIS A 304 10.35 -0.10 -10.67
CA HIS A 304 9.69 -0.84 -11.73
C HIS A 304 8.18 -0.59 -11.68
N SER A 305 7.56 -0.53 -12.83
CA SER A 305 6.13 -0.33 -13.01
C SER A 305 5.63 -1.13 -14.21
N TYR A 306 4.39 -0.91 -14.57
CA TYR A 306 3.79 -1.46 -15.78
C TYR A 306 2.79 -0.47 -16.37
N CYS A 307 2.50 -0.61 -17.66
CA CYS A 307 1.40 0.10 -18.30
C CYS A 307 0.75 -0.76 -19.38
N ALA A 308 -0.41 -0.31 -19.83
CA ALA A 308 -1.16 -0.92 -20.92
C ALA A 308 -1.71 0.17 -21.84
N PHE A 309 -1.92 -0.18 -23.11
CA PHE A 309 -2.53 0.69 -24.09
C PHE A 309 -3.97 0.25 -24.36
N ARG A 310 -4.93 1.08 -23.97
CA ARG A 310 -6.37 0.84 -24.16
C ARG A 310 -7.20 2.09 -24.04
N ILE A 311 -8.37 2.10 -24.66
CA ILE A 311 -9.42 3.08 -24.42
C ILE A 311 -10.70 2.35 -24.04
N VAL A 312 -11.33 2.79 -22.94
CA VAL A 312 -12.70 2.39 -22.56
C VAL A 312 -13.58 3.64 -22.62
N GLU A 313 -14.63 3.58 -23.41
CA GLU A 313 -15.53 4.72 -23.63
C GLU A 313 -16.98 4.28 -23.79
N VAL A 314 -17.90 5.22 -23.63
CA VAL A 314 -19.33 5.00 -23.92
C VAL A 314 -19.70 5.82 -25.13
N LYS A 315 -20.08 5.15 -26.22
CA LYS A 315 -20.55 5.77 -27.46
C LYS A 315 -21.99 5.34 -27.76
N LYS A 316 -22.75 6.21 -28.42
CA LYS A 316 -24.08 5.84 -28.93
C LYS A 316 -23.94 5.04 -30.22
N ASP A 317 -24.67 3.94 -30.31
CA ASP A 317 -24.82 3.18 -31.55
C ASP A 317 -25.72 3.92 -32.56
N GLU A 318 -25.96 3.34 -33.75
CA GLU A 318 -26.80 3.93 -34.81
C GLU A 318 -28.25 4.16 -34.35
N ALA A 319 -28.74 3.41 -33.39
CA ALA A 319 -30.06 3.58 -32.79
C ALA A 319 -30.07 4.62 -31.65
N GLY A 320 -28.92 5.27 -31.33
CA GLY A 320 -28.79 6.25 -30.26
C GLY A 320 -28.64 5.63 -28.87
N VAL A 321 -28.46 4.31 -28.77
CA VAL A 321 -28.31 3.60 -27.50
C VAL A 321 -26.86 3.65 -27.05
N PRO A 322 -26.55 4.06 -25.78
CA PRO A 322 -25.19 4.07 -25.27
C PRO A 322 -24.65 2.63 -25.15
N ARG A 323 -23.45 2.40 -25.67
CA ARG A 323 -22.71 1.14 -25.62
C ARG A 323 -21.32 1.36 -25.07
N VAL A 324 -20.84 0.38 -24.29
CA VAL A 324 -19.42 0.33 -23.91
C VAL A 324 -18.60 -0.07 -25.14
N HIS A 325 -17.52 0.64 -25.37
CA HIS A 325 -16.52 0.32 -26.39
C HIS A 325 -15.18 0.09 -25.71
N LEU A 326 -14.47 -0.93 -26.15
CA LEU A 326 -13.08 -1.20 -25.83
C LEU A 326 -12.26 -1.08 -27.10
N ASN A 327 -11.24 -0.23 -27.10
CA ASN A 327 -10.35 0.01 -28.25
C ASN A 327 -11.14 0.33 -29.53
N GLY A 328 -12.14 1.20 -29.41
CA GLY A 328 -12.96 1.68 -30.52
C GLY A 328 -14.06 0.72 -30.98
N ALA A 329 -14.11 -0.53 -30.54
CA ALA A 329 -15.12 -1.51 -30.91
C ALA A 329 -16.17 -1.70 -29.81
N PRO A 330 -17.48 -1.91 -30.16
CA PRO A 330 -18.49 -2.25 -29.17
C PRO A 330 -18.10 -3.49 -28.37
N TYR A 331 -18.16 -3.40 -27.05
CA TYR A 331 -17.76 -4.47 -26.15
C TYR A 331 -18.91 -4.88 -25.23
N PHE A 332 -19.33 -6.14 -25.30
CA PHE A 332 -20.39 -6.67 -24.46
C PHE A 332 -19.84 -7.11 -23.10
N VAL A 333 -20.20 -6.36 -22.06
CA VAL A 333 -19.81 -6.64 -20.67
C VAL A 333 -20.57 -7.86 -20.14
N ARG A 334 -19.87 -8.99 -20.00
CA ARG A 334 -20.34 -10.18 -19.29
C ARG A 334 -19.77 -10.12 -17.88
N GLY A 335 -20.41 -9.35 -17.01
CA GLY A 335 -19.90 -9.04 -15.68
C GLY A 335 -20.54 -9.89 -14.59
N VAL A 336 -19.79 -10.16 -13.55
CA VAL A 336 -20.22 -10.76 -12.29
C VAL A 336 -19.88 -9.85 -11.13
N LEU A 337 -20.74 -9.86 -10.09
CA LEU A 337 -20.50 -9.11 -8.87
C LEU A 337 -19.46 -9.83 -8.02
N ASP A 338 -18.41 -9.11 -7.61
CA ASP A 338 -17.37 -9.58 -6.72
C ASP A 338 -17.29 -8.70 -5.47
N GLN A 339 -17.44 -9.29 -4.30
CA GLN A 339 -17.35 -8.59 -3.00
C GLN A 339 -16.06 -8.91 -2.25
N GLY A 340 -15.25 -9.86 -2.73
CA GLY A 340 -13.93 -10.18 -2.19
C GLY A 340 -13.96 -10.63 -0.72
N TYR A 341 -14.89 -11.52 -0.37
CA TYR A 341 -14.96 -12.11 0.97
C TYR A 341 -14.55 -13.57 0.94
N TRP A 342 -13.72 -13.96 1.91
CA TRP A 342 -13.14 -15.28 2.07
C TRP A 342 -13.66 -15.96 3.34
N PRO A 343 -13.86 -17.28 3.36
CA PRO A 343 -14.41 -17.95 4.53
C PRO A 343 -13.49 -17.90 5.75
N ASP A 344 -12.19 -17.79 5.54
CA ASP A 344 -11.13 -17.84 6.53
C ASP A 344 -10.35 -16.54 6.73
N GLY A 345 -10.28 -15.70 5.70
CA GLY A 345 -9.59 -14.40 5.72
C GLY A 345 -10.52 -13.19 5.77
N LEU A 346 -11.82 -13.36 5.61
CA LEU A 346 -12.82 -12.30 5.48
C LEU A 346 -12.50 -11.35 4.31
N MET A 347 -12.19 -10.08 4.55
CA MET A 347 -11.80 -9.16 3.47
C MET A 347 -10.40 -9.43 2.91
N THR A 348 -9.58 -10.21 3.60
CA THR A 348 -8.21 -10.50 3.20
C THR A 348 -8.13 -11.87 2.52
N ALA A 349 -7.66 -11.91 1.28
CA ALA A 349 -7.41 -13.17 0.61
C ALA A 349 -6.36 -14.01 1.37
N PRO A 350 -6.52 -15.34 1.44
CA PRO A 350 -5.57 -16.19 2.17
C PRO A 350 -4.19 -16.26 1.52
N SER A 351 -4.10 -16.01 0.23
CA SER A 351 -2.86 -15.95 -0.56
C SER A 351 -3.06 -15.12 -1.82
N ASP A 352 -1.97 -14.73 -2.46
CA ASP A 352 -1.98 -14.07 -3.77
C ASP A 352 -2.55 -14.99 -4.86
N ASP A 353 -2.19 -16.29 -4.82
CA ASP A 353 -2.74 -17.32 -5.71
C ASP A 353 -4.27 -17.44 -5.60
N ALA A 354 -4.85 -17.16 -4.43
CA ALA A 354 -6.30 -17.16 -4.27
C ALA A 354 -6.97 -16.03 -5.04
N LEU A 355 -6.34 -14.84 -5.10
CA LEU A 355 -6.81 -13.72 -5.94
C LEU A 355 -6.80 -14.12 -7.42
N VAL A 356 -5.68 -14.70 -7.87
CA VAL A 356 -5.52 -15.17 -9.25
C VAL A 356 -6.56 -16.24 -9.59
N TYR A 357 -6.76 -17.21 -8.68
CA TYR A 357 -7.73 -18.29 -8.89
C TYR A 357 -9.15 -17.78 -9.15
N ASP A 358 -9.64 -16.81 -8.36
CA ASP A 358 -10.99 -16.25 -8.55
C ASP A 358 -11.14 -15.54 -9.90
N ILE A 359 -10.13 -14.77 -10.30
CA ILE A 359 -10.09 -14.08 -11.59
C ILE A 359 -10.12 -15.10 -12.74
N GLU A 360 -9.24 -16.09 -12.70
CA GLU A 360 -9.15 -17.13 -13.73
C GLU A 360 -10.39 -18.02 -13.79
N ALA A 361 -10.98 -18.37 -12.65
CA ALA A 361 -12.22 -19.17 -12.58
C ALA A 361 -13.38 -18.42 -13.26
N MET A 362 -13.52 -17.11 -13.02
CA MET A 362 -14.55 -16.32 -13.66
C MET A 362 -14.29 -16.15 -15.16
N LYS A 363 -13.04 -15.92 -15.56
CA LYS A 363 -12.63 -15.87 -16.97
C LYS A 363 -12.92 -17.20 -17.69
N SER A 364 -12.59 -18.34 -17.07
CA SER A 364 -12.86 -19.69 -17.58
C SER A 364 -14.36 -19.99 -17.72
N ALA A 365 -15.20 -19.39 -16.85
CA ALA A 365 -16.66 -19.46 -16.94
C ALA A 365 -17.26 -18.55 -18.02
N GLY A 366 -16.43 -17.79 -18.75
CA GLY A 366 -16.83 -16.92 -19.86
C GLY A 366 -17.16 -15.48 -19.46
N PHE A 367 -16.90 -15.07 -18.22
CA PHE A 367 -16.98 -13.66 -17.82
C PHE A 367 -15.75 -12.89 -18.29
N ASN A 368 -15.93 -11.61 -18.57
CA ASN A 368 -14.85 -10.70 -18.98
C ASN A 368 -14.77 -9.44 -18.11
N THR A 369 -15.54 -9.39 -17.04
CA THR A 369 -15.63 -8.22 -16.15
C THR A 369 -15.97 -8.68 -14.75
N LEU A 370 -15.22 -8.19 -13.77
CA LEU A 370 -15.52 -8.29 -12.34
C LEU A 370 -15.95 -6.90 -11.84
N ARG A 371 -17.15 -6.79 -11.31
CA ARG A 371 -17.61 -5.57 -10.64
C ARG A 371 -17.28 -5.67 -9.15
N LYS A 372 -16.16 -5.10 -8.75
CA LYS A 372 -15.83 -5.00 -7.32
C LYS A 372 -16.88 -4.11 -6.63
N HIS A 373 -17.55 -4.66 -5.63
CA HIS A 373 -18.68 -4.03 -4.96
C HIS A 373 -18.40 -3.89 -3.47
N ILE A 374 -18.68 -2.71 -2.90
CA ILE A 374 -18.56 -2.39 -1.46
C ILE A 374 -17.15 -2.53 -0.85
N LYS A 375 -16.14 -2.64 -1.68
CA LYS A 375 -14.75 -2.82 -1.26
C LYS A 375 -13.82 -2.19 -2.28
N ILE A 376 -12.73 -1.58 -1.81
CA ILE A 376 -11.54 -1.29 -2.62
C ILE A 376 -10.57 -2.42 -2.31
N GLU A 377 -10.14 -3.13 -3.35
CA GLU A 377 -9.25 -4.28 -3.22
C GLU A 377 -7.79 -3.84 -3.15
N SER A 378 -6.88 -4.75 -2.80
CA SER A 378 -5.45 -4.53 -2.88
C SER A 378 -5.01 -4.23 -4.32
N GLU A 379 -3.93 -3.46 -4.51
CA GLU A 379 -3.39 -3.15 -5.85
C GLU A 379 -3.02 -4.42 -6.62
N ARG A 380 -2.62 -5.49 -5.93
CA ARG A 380 -2.30 -6.78 -6.53
C ARG A 380 -3.49 -7.40 -7.26
N TRP A 381 -4.70 -7.27 -6.72
CA TRP A 381 -5.91 -7.77 -7.39
C TRP A 381 -6.15 -7.06 -8.73
N TYR A 382 -5.99 -5.72 -8.75
CA TYR A 382 -6.12 -4.95 -10.00
C TYR A 382 -5.01 -5.27 -11.00
N TYR A 383 -3.79 -5.54 -10.51
CA TYR A 383 -2.69 -5.98 -11.35
C TYR A 383 -2.98 -7.33 -12.01
N HIS A 384 -3.54 -8.29 -11.28
CA HIS A 384 -3.90 -9.61 -11.81
C HIS A 384 -5.06 -9.54 -12.81
N CYS A 385 -6.00 -8.60 -12.67
CA CYS A 385 -7.03 -8.32 -13.67
C CYS A 385 -6.48 -7.72 -14.97
#